data_b254c7c37ac2b72dcf305b454738f9dd
#
_entry.id   b254c7c37ac2b72dcf305b454738f9dd
#
_cell.length_a   1.000
_cell.length_b   1.000
_cell.length_c   1.000
_cell.angle_alpha   90.00
_cell.angle_beta   90.00
_cell.angle_gamma   90.00
#
_symmetry.space_group_name_H-M   'P 1'
#
loop_
_entity.id
_entity.type
_entity.pdbx_description
1 polymer ?
#
loop_
_entity_poly.entity_id
_entity_poly.type
_entity_poly.pdbx_seq_one_letter_code
_entity_poly.pdbx_strand_id
1 'polypeptide(L)'
;MVVDQDDLLFGALADSTRRDIFRRAREGRLSVSALAREYPISLTAVQKHVAVLERAELVSKERVGRETIVRARSEGLRRAHAALDRLESEWRGRIERIDRLLDDDKGDSRCR
;
A
#
# COMPACT_ATOMS: atom_id res chain seq x y z
N MET A 1 -16.80 14.50 -2.05
CA MET A 1 -15.79 14.02 -1.10
C MET A 1 -14.51 13.67 -1.83
N VAL A 2 -13.41 14.17 -1.38
CA VAL A 2 -12.12 13.89 -1.98
C VAL A 2 -11.48 12.69 -1.27
N VAL A 3 -11.12 11.67 -2.03
CA VAL A 3 -10.44 10.50 -1.48
C VAL A 3 -8.94 10.77 -1.49
N ASP A 4 -8.32 10.68 -0.32
CA ASP A 4 -6.89 10.85 -0.18
C ASP A 4 -6.16 9.72 -0.91
N GLN A 5 -5.03 10.06 -1.55
CA GLN A 5 -4.22 9.08 -2.26
C GLN A 5 -3.70 8.00 -1.30
N ASP A 6 -3.36 8.39 -0.07
CA ASP A 6 -2.94 7.42 0.95
C ASP A 6 -4.07 6.45 1.30
N ASP A 7 -5.31 6.93 1.34
CA ASP A 7 -6.46 6.06 1.58
C ASP A 7 -6.63 5.04 0.47
N LEU A 8 -6.41 5.44 -0.77
CA LEU A 8 -6.45 4.50 -1.90
C LEU A 8 -5.37 3.44 -1.77
N LEU A 9 -4.16 3.85 -1.40
CA LEU A 9 -3.03 2.94 -1.24
C LEU A 9 -3.30 1.91 -0.14
N PHE A 10 -3.61 2.39 1.05
CA PHE A 10 -3.81 1.49 2.19
C PHE A 10 -5.07 0.67 2.04
N GLY A 11 -6.12 1.24 1.43
CA GLY A 11 -7.32 0.50 1.12
C GLY A 11 -7.06 -0.65 0.15
N ALA A 12 -6.26 -0.38 -0.89
CA ALA A 12 -5.90 -1.44 -1.84
C ALA A 12 -5.10 -2.54 -1.17
N LEU A 13 -4.18 -2.19 -0.29
CA LEU A 13 -3.33 -3.16 0.40
C LEU A 13 -4.02 -3.85 1.57
N ALA A 14 -5.19 -3.39 1.98
CA ALA A 14 -5.91 -3.97 3.12
C ALA A 14 -6.52 -5.33 2.81
N ASP A 15 -6.68 -5.67 1.54
CA ASP A 15 -7.30 -6.93 1.13
C ASP A 15 -6.23 -7.95 0.74
N SER A 16 -6.33 -9.16 1.30
CA SER A 16 -5.33 -10.22 1.06
C SER A 16 -5.28 -10.66 -0.40
N THR A 17 -6.44 -10.73 -1.05
CA THR A 17 -6.49 -11.11 -2.46
C THR A 17 -5.77 -10.07 -3.32
N ARG A 18 -5.97 -8.79 -3.04
CA ARG A 18 -5.27 -7.73 -3.78
C ARG A 18 -3.77 -7.76 -3.54
N ARG A 19 -3.34 -8.03 -2.31
CA ARG A 19 -1.91 -8.18 -2.04
C ARG A 19 -1.32 -9.36 -2.82
N ASP A 20 -2.07 -10.44 -2.93
CA ASP A 20 -1.62 -11.60 -3.68
C ASP A 20 -1.54 -11.31 -5.19
N ILE A 21 -2.53 -10.60 -5.72
CA ILE A 21 -2.51 -10.17 -7.12
C ILE A 21 -1.28 -9.30 -7.40
N PHE A 22 -0.99 -8.36 -6.51
CA PHE A 22 0.17 -7.50 -6.66
C PHE A 22 1.47 -8.32 -6.67
N ARG A 23 1.58 -9.29 -5.76
CA ARG A 23 2.75 -10.18 -5.72
C ARG A 23 2.93 -10.93 -7.02
N ARG A 24 1.85 -11.49 -7.55
CA ARG A 24 1.89 -12.23 -8.82
C ARG A 24 2.25 -11.33 -9.99
N ALA A 25 1.74 -10.12 -9.99
CA ALA A 25 2.05 -9.16 -11.06
C ALA A 25 3.53 -8.78 -11.08
N ARG A 26 4.21 -8.87 -9.96
CA ARG A 26 5.66 -8.62 -9.89
C ARG A 26 6.50 -9.74 -10.49
N GLU A 27 5.94 -10.94 -10.54
CA GLU A 27 6.70 -12.12 -10.95
C GLU A 27 6.78 -12.28 -12.47
N GLY A 28 5.95 -11.56 -13.22
CA GLY A 28 6.02 -11.64 -14.65
C GLY A 28 4.73 -11.25 -15.35
N ARG A 29 4.62 -11.69 -16.59
CA ARG A 29 3.44 -11.40 -17.42
C ARG A 29 2.23 -12.15 -16.86
N LEU A 30 1.16 -11.40 -16.60
CA LEU A 30 -0.01 -11.93 -15.97
C LEU A 30 -1.27 -11.34 -16.60
N SER A 31 -2.11 -12.19 -17.20
CA SER A 31 -3.38 -11.73 -17.76
C SER A 31 -4.46 -11.79 -16.71
N VAL A 32 -5.47 -10.92 -16.86
CA VAL A 32 -6.65 -10.91 -15.98
C VAL A 32 -7.35 -12.27 -16.02
N SER A 33 -7.43 -12.88 -17.19
CA SER A 33 -8.06 -14.21 -17.33
C SER A 33 -7.30 -15.29 -16.57
N ALA A 34 -5.97 -15.24 -16.61
CA ALA A 34 -5.14 -16.20 -15.85
C ALA A 34 -5.33 -15.99 -14.35
N LEU A 35 -5.40 -14.74 -13.91
CA LEU A 35 -5.69 -14.42 -12.50
C LEU A 35 -7.02 -15.01 -12.06
N ALA A 36 -8.05 -14.86 -12.88
CA ALA A 36 -9.38 -15.33 -12.52
C ALA A 36 -9.42 -16.85 -12.29
N ARG A 37 -8.52 -17.58 -12.93
CA ARG A 37 -8.45 -19.03 -12.74
C ARG A 37 -7.81 -19.44 -11.42
N GLU A 38 -7.10 -18.51 -10.77
CA GLU A 38 -6.35 -18.80 -9.55
C GLU A 38 -7.17 -18.57 -8.28
N TYR A 39 -8.33 -17.93 -8.39
CA TYR A 39 -9.14 -17.56 -7.22
C TYR A 39 -10.55 -18.09 -7.35
N PRO A 40 -11.19 -18.47 -6.23
CA PRO A 40 -12.59 -18.93 -6.24
C PRO A 40 -13.54 -17.73 -6.27
N ILE A 41 -13.33 -16.80 -7.18
CA ILE A 41 -14.15 -15.62 -7.35
C ILE A 41 -14.37 -15.39 -8.85
N SER A 42 -15.34 -14.57 -9.19
CA SER A 42 -15.69 -14.32 -10.58
C SER A 42 -14.64 -13.46 -11.27
N LEU A 43 -14.63 -13.53 -12.60
CA LEU A 43 -13.80 -12.65 -13.41
C LEU A 43 -14.09 -11.18 -13.10
N THR A 44 -15.37 -10.84 -12.93
CA THR A 44 -15.78 -9.48 -12.58
C THR A 44 -15.16 -9.04 -11.27
N ALA A 45 -15.12 -9.92 -10.27
CA ALA A 45 -14.51 -9.60 -8.99
C ALA A 45 -13.00 -9.37 -9.13
N VAL A 46 -12.33 -10.21 -9.93
CA VAL A 46 -10.90 -10.02 -10.21
C VAL A 46 -10.65 -8.68 -10.89
N GLN A 47 -11.49 -8.34 -11.87
CA GLN A 47 -11.38 -7.05 -12.58
C GLN A 47 -11.54 -5.88 -11.62
N LYS A 48 -12.44 -5.99 -10.65
CA LYS A 48 -12.63 -4.94 -9.63
C LYS A 48 -11.41 -4.80 -8.74
N HIS A 49 -10.83 -5.92 -8.32
CA HIS A 49 -9.59 -5.89 -7.53
C HIS A 49 -8.45 -5.23 -8.30
N VAL A 50 -8.30 -5.59 -9.57
CA VAL A 50 -7.26 -4.99 -10.41
C VAL A 50 -7.50 -3.49 -10.57
N ALA A 51 -8.76 -3.07 -10.73
CA ALA A 51 -9.09 -1.65 -10.86
C ALA A 51 -8.72 -0.87 -9.59
N VAL A 52 -8.95 -1.44 -8.42
CA VAL A 52 -8.56 -0.83 -7.13
C VAL A 52 -7.05 -0.66 -7.07
N LEU A 53 -6.31 -1.71 -7.44
CA LEU A 53 -4.84 -1.67 -7.46
C LEU A 53 -4.32 -0.64 -8.47
N GLU A 54 -4.99 -0.53 -9.62
CA GLU A 54 -4.58 0.42 -10.64
C GLU A 54 -4.74 1.87 -10.16
N ARG A 55 -5.85 2.17 -9.51
CA ARG A 55 -6.08 3.51 -8.96
C ARG A 55 -5.07 3.88 -7.89
N ALA A 56 -4.58 2.89 -7.16
CA ALA A 56 -3.55 3.08 -6.14
C ALA A 56 -2.14 3.09 -6.72
N GLU A 57 -2.00 2.99 -8.03
CA GLU A 57 -0.72 2.98 -8.74
C GLU A 57 0.19 1.82 -8.32
N LEU A 58 -0.44 0.73 -7.93
CA LEU A 58 0.27 -0.51 -7.61
C LEU A 58 0.42 -1.42 -8.82
N VAL A 59 -0.49 -1.30 -9.78
CA VAL A 59 -0.40 -2.03 -11.04
C VAL A 59 -0.81 -1.11 -12.19
N SER A 60 -0.43 -1.51 -13.41
CA SER A 60 -0.95 -0.92 -14.63
C SER A 60 -1.56 -2.03 -15.48
N LYS A 61 -2.48 -1.66 -16.35
CA LYS A 61 -3.08 -2.59 -17.29
C LYS A 61 -2.66 -2.23 -18.70
N GLU A 62 -2.38 -3.25 -19.51
CA GLU A 62 -2.01 -3.07 -20.89
C GLU A 62 -2.76 -4.09 -21.73
N ARG A 63 -3.39 -3.61 -22.80
CA ARG A 63 -4.07 -4.51 -23.73
C ARG A 63 -3.05 -5.05 -24.72
N VAL A 64 -2.90 -6.37 -24.75
CA VAL A 64 -1.99 -7.05 -25.69
C VAL A 64 -2.81 -8.10 -26.40
N GLY A 65 -3.15 -7.82 -27.67
CA GLY A 65 -4.05 -8.69 -28.40
C GLY A 65 -5.42 -8.73 -27.75
N ARG A 66 -5.85 -9.91 -27.37
CA ARG A 66 -7.15 -10.12 -26.72
C ARG A 66 -7.05 -10.17 -25.21
N GLU A 67 -5.84 -10.05 -24.67
CA GLU A 67 -5.60 -10.16 -23.24
C GLU A 67 -5.35 -8.81 -22.61
N THR A 68 -5.77 -8.68 -21.36
CA THR A 68 -5.39 -7.54 -20.52
C THR A 68 -4.30 -8.02 -19.59
N ILE A 69 -3.12 -7.44 -19.72
CA ILE A 69 -1.94 -7.81 -18.95
C ILE A 69 -1.82 -6.86 -17.77
N VAL A 70 -1.59 -7.43 -16.59
CA VAL A 70 -1.41 -6.67 -15.35
C VAL A 70 0.07 -6.67 -15.01
N ARG A 71 0.63 -5.49 -14.80
CA ARG A 71 2.04 -5.33 -14.44
C ARG A 71 2.15 -4.58 -13.12
N ALA A 72 3.07 -5.00 -12.27
CA ALA A 72 3.31 -4.29 -11.02
C ALA A 72 4.01 -2.96 -11.30
N ARG A 73 3.67 -1.97 -10.47
CA ARG A 73 4.31 -0.64 -10.49
C ARG A 73 4.82 -0.35 -9.09
N SER A 74 6.00 0.25 -9.04
CA SER A 74 6.62 0.56 -7.75
C SER A 74 6.16 1.88 -7.15
N GLU A 75 5.51 2.73 -7.94
CA GLU A 75 5.11 4.08 -7.51
C GLU A 75 4.20 4.05 -6.30
N GLY A 76 3.15 3.21 -6.33
CA GLY A 76 2.23 3.10 -5.21
C GLY A 76 2.92 2.61 -3.95
N LEU A 77 3.77 1.61 -4.10
CA LEU A 77 4.49 1.05 -2.96
C LEU A 77 5.44 2.07 -2.34
N ARG A 78 6.13 2.87 -3.18
CA ARG A 78 7.00 3.92 -2.68
C ARG A 78 6.21 5.00 -1.92
N ARG A 79 5.02 5.34 -2.41
CA ARG A 79 4.14 6.28 -1.71
C ARG A 79 3.68 5.73 -0.37
N ALA A 80 3.35 4.44 -0.32
CA ALA A 80 2.96 3.80 0.92
C ALA A 80 4.10 3.84 1.93
N HIS A 81 5.32 3.57 1.47
CA HIS A 81 6.52 3.65 2.30
C HIS A 81 6.69 5.06 2.85
N ALA A 82 6.58 6.07 1.99
CA ALA A 82 6.73 7.46 2.41
C ALA A 82 5.67 7.86 3.43
N ALA A 83 4.43 7.40 3.24
CA ALA A 83 3.35 7.69 4.17
C ALA A 83 3.62 7.06 5.54
N LEU A 84 4.09 5.81 5.55
CA LEU A 84 4.45 5.14 6.79
C LEU A 84 5.63 5.82 7.47
N ASP A 85 6.62 6.24 6.71
CA ASP A 85 7.76 6.97 7.25
C ASP A 85 7.33 8.27 7.92
N ARG A 86 6.38 9.00 7.31
CA ARG A 86 5.86 10.22 7.91
C ARG A 86 5.16 9.94 9.23
N LEU A 87 4.34 8.89 9.28
CA LEU A 87 3.65 8.51 10.50
C LEU A 87 4.65 8.12 11.57
N GLU A 88 5.67 7.37 11.21
CA GLU A 88 6.70 6.95 12.15
C GLU A 88 7.48 8.16 12.67
N SER A 89 7.84 9.08 11.79
CA SER A 89 8.54 10.29 12.19
C SER A 89 7.71 11.15 13.14
N GLU A 90 6.43 11.29 12.87
CA GLU A 90 5.52 12.02 13.76
C GLU A 90 5.44 11.35 15.12
N TRP A 91 5.35 10.03 15.14
CA TRP A 91 5.30 9.25 16.37
C TRP A 91 6.60 9.41 17.16
N ARG A 92 7.75 9.29 16.50
CA ARG A 92 9.05 9.47 17.14
C ARG A 92 9.22 10.87 17.71
N GLY A 93 8.83 11.88 16.94
CA GLY A 93 8.89 13.26 17.41
C GLY A 93 8.06 13.47 18.66
N ARG A 94 6.88 12.86 18.70
CA ARG A 94 6.03 12.95 19.88
C ARG A 94 6.66 12.26 21.07
N ILE A 95 7.23 11.08 20.88
CA ILE A 95 7.91 10.34 21.94
C ILE A 95 9.10 11.15 22.45
N GLU A 96 9.89 11.69 21.57
CA GLU A 96 11.04 12.50 21.95
C GLU A 96 10.63 13.73 22.75
N ARG A 97 9.52 14.37 22.37
CA ARG A 97 9.02 15.52 23.15
C ARG A 97 8.55 15.10 24.53
N ILE A 98 7.90 13.96 24.64
CA ILE A 98 7.46 13.43 25.93
C ILE A 98 8.67 13.11 26.79
N ASP A 99 9.65 12.45 26.23
CA ASP A 99 10.89 12.12 26.94
C ASP A 99 11.59 13.38 27.45
N ARG A 100 11.65 14.41 26.63
CA ARG A 100 12.25 15.68 27.04
C ARG A 100 11.50 16.33 28.20
N LEU A 101 10.18 16.29 28.13
CA LEU A 101 9.35 16.84 29.21
C LEU A 101 9.55 16.08 30.50
N LEU A 102 9.63 14.76 30.42
CA LEU A 102 9.88 13.93 31.59
C LEU A 102 11.29 14.16 32.13
N ASP A 103 12.27 14.32 31.25
CA ASP A 103 13.63 14.62 31.67
C ASP A 103 13.71 15.99 32.36
N ASP A 104 13.01 16.99 31.85
CA ASP A 104 12.94 18.31 32.49
C ASP A 104 12.33 18.22 33.86
N ASP A 105 11.24 17.46 34.00
CA ASP A 105 10.59 17.25 35.31
C ASP A 105 11.53 16.56 36.30
N LYS A 106 12.36 15.67 35.81
CA LYS A 106 13.30 14.91 36.64
C LYS A 106 14.68 15.55 36.63
N GLY A 107 14.82 16.71 36.04
CA GLY A 107 16.11 17.35 35.87
C GLY A 107 16.83 17.51 37.20
N ASP A 108 16.17 18.05 38.20
CA ASP A 108 16.77 18.26 39.53
C ASP A 108 17.16 16.95 40.20
N SER A 109 16.29 15.96 40.11
CA SER A 109 16.56 14.68 40.74
C SER A 109 17.65 13.89 40.02
N ARG A 110 17.91 14.22 38.77
CA ARG A 110 18.96 13.55 38.00
C ARG A 110 20.31 14.22 38.11
N CYS A 111 20.33 15.37 38.68
CA CYS A 111 21.58 16.11 38.89
C CYS A 111 22.33 15.62 40.09
N ARG A 112 22.54 14.35 40.20
CA ARG A 112 23.26 13.81 41.34
C ARG A 112 24.43 12.98 40.91
#